data_b52a5971120d769af948be778e5e0048
#
_entry.id   b52a5971120d769af948be778e5e0048
#
_cell.length_a   1.000
_cell.length_b   1.000
_cell.length_c   1.000
_cell.angle_alpha   90.00
_cell.angle_beta   90.00
_cell.angle_gamma   90.00
#
_symmetry.space_group_name_H-M   'P 1'
#
loop_
_entity.id
_entity.type
_entity.pdbx_description
1 polymer ?
#
loop_
_entity_poly.entity_id
_entity_poly.type
_entity_poly.pdbx_seq_one_letter_code
_entity_poly.pdbx_strand_id
1 'polypeptide(L)'
;MKICENVYWYREKGWMDANTFVIKGDITVLIDPGLSEYAWMKCKEMREDGIEPQEIDVLLITHSHPDHCDALSIFKKYANASICLHSSQAEWASTISEVSYRFLGVKPRDFKADIILDDLLTKKMRLSVLHTPGHTPDSVCFYLPENAVLLTGDTVFERGIGRTDMPFGDEDALKASIERISALDVEILLPGHGNIVKGRDKVRENFAFLMNLF
;
A
#
# COMPACT_ATOMS: atom_id res chain seq x y z
N MET A 1 14.02 2.47 7.04
CA MET A 1 14.51 1.37 7.94
C MET A 1 14.29 0.02 7.28
N LYS A 2 15.31 -0.81 7.21
CA LYS A 2 15.25 -2.17 6.65
C LYS A 2 14.42 -3.11 7.54
N ILE A 3 13.43 -3.80 6.98
CA ILE A 3 12.52 -4.73 7.69
C ILE A 3 12.99 -6.17 7.62
N CYS A 4 13.29 -6.63 6.41
CA CYS A 4 13.90 -7.91 6.10
C CYS A 4 14.74 -7.76 4.83
N GLU A 5 15.18 -8.85 4.22
CA GLU A 5 15.93 -8.78 2.97
C GLU A 5 15.11 -8.05 1.90
N ASN A 6 15.70 -6.99 1.35
CA ASN A 6 15.13 -6.17 0.27
C ASN A 6 13.83 -5.41 0.57
N VAL A 7 13.29 -5.44 1.79
CA VAL A 7 12.07 -4.71 2.16
C VAL A 7 12.39 -3.62 3.17
N TYR A 8 11.96 -2.41 2.88
CA TYR A 8 12.19 -1.20 3.69
C TYR A 8 10.88 -0.53 4.02
N TRP A 9 10.79 0.05 5.21
CA TRP A 9 9.65 0.77 5.72
C TRP A 9 10.04 2.19 6.10
N TYR A 10 9.25 3.14 5.62
CA TYR A 10 9.31 4.56 5.96
C TYR A 10 7.98 4.93 6.59
N ARG A 11 8.02 5.09 7.91
CA ARG A 11 6.82 5.33 8.71
C ARG A 11 6.13 6.63 8.28
N GLU A 12 4.80 6.67 8.39
CA GLU A 12 3.98 7.88 8.28
C GLU A 12 4.59 9.07 9.04
N LYS A 13 4.57 10.29 8.49
CA LYS A 13 5.28 11.46 9.03
C LYS A 13 4.40 12.42 9.79
N GLY A 14 3.12 12.40 9.57
CA GLY A 14 2.21 13.34 10.18
C GLY A 14 0.79 12.80 10.20
N TRP A 15 -0.12 13.67 10.61
CA TRP A 15 -1.52 13.32 10.61
C TRP A 15 -1.99 13.07 9.16
N MET A 16 -2.66 11.95 8.94
CA MET A 16 -3.13 11.52 7.63
C MET A 16 -2.04 11.23 6.58
N ASP A 17 -0.81 10.90 6.96
CA ASP A 17 0.17 10.32 6.05
C ASP A 17 0.15 8.79 6.19
N ALA A 18 0.51 8.07 5.13
CA ALA A 18 0.60 6.61 5.16
C ALA A 18 2.03 6.11 5.30
N ASN A 19 2.18 4.89 5.80
CA ASN A 19 3.42 4.14 5.72
C ASN A 19 3.81 3.91 4.27
N THR A 20 5.06 4.17 3.94
CA THR A 20 5.62 3.94 2.61
C THR A 20 6.59 2.78 2.66
N PHE A 21 6.56 1.94 1.64
CA PHE A 21 7.45 0.77 1.56
C PHE A 21 8.26 0.79 0.28
N VAL A 22 9.50 0.28 0.36
CA VAL A 22 10.33 0.04 -0.81
C VAL A 22 10.74 -1.43 -0.83
N ILE A 23 10.57 -2.06 -1.97
CA ILE A 23 11.06 -3.41 -2.26
C ILE A 23 12.19 -3.25 -3.27
N LYS A 24 13.40 -3.59 -2.86
CA LYS A 24 14.60 -3.49 -3.69
C LYS A 24 14.85 -4.80 -4.41
N GLY A 25 15.04 -4.77 -5.72
CA GLY A 25 15.28 -5.96 -6.56
C GLY A 25 15.80 -5.57 -7.93
N ASP A 26 15.64 -6.45 -8.92
CA ASP A 26 15.93 -6.14 -10.32
C ASP A 26 15.00 -5.01 -10.83
N ILE A 27 13.83 -4.90 -10.23
CA ILE A 27 12.90 -3.77 -10.34
C ILE A 27 12.71 -3.24 -8.92
N THR A 28 13.05 -1.99 -8.69
CA THR A 28 12.84 -1.32 -7.41
C THR A 28 11.43 -0.73 -7.36
N VAL A 29 10.63 -1.18 -6.41
CA VAL A 29 9.23 -0.83 -6.26
C VAL A 29 9.04 0.06 -5.05
N LEU A 30 8.32 1.16 -5.19
CA LEU A 30 7.82 1.97 -4.08
C LEU A 30 6.30 1.80 -3.99
N ILE A 31 5.82 1.49 -2.80
CA ILE A 31 4.40 1.26 -2.50
C ILE A 31 3.93 2.33 -1.53
N ASP A 32 2.78 2.93 -1.83
CA ASP A 32 2.14 4.01 -1.07
C ASP A 32 3.10 5.18 -0.80
N PRO A 33 3.33 6.04 -1.79
CA PRO A 33 4.24 7.18 -1.65
C PRO A 33 3.81 8.18 -0.56
N GLY A 34 2.54 8.14 -0.13
CA GLY A 34 2.03 9.01 0.92
C GLY A 34 1.62 10.38 0.43
N LEU A 35 1.56 11.34 1.37
CA LEU A 35 1.27 12.74 1.08
C LEU A 35 2.49 13.46 0.50
N SER A 36 2.23 14.36 -0.45
CA SER A 36 3.23 15.16 -1.15
C SER A 36 4.11 15.99 -0.22
N GLU A 37 3.53 16.51 0.86
CA GLU A 37 4.25 17.34 1.84
C GLU A 37 5.37 16.58 2.59
N TYR A 38 5.24 15.25 2.71
CA TYR A 38 6.23 14.40 3.39
C TYR A 38 7.15 13.65 2.42
N ALA A 39 6.93 13.72 1.11
CA ALA A 39 7.74 13.01 0.12
C ALA A 39 9.25 13.27 0.28
N TRP A 40 9.64 14.52 0.55
CA TRP A 40 11.04 14.88 0.75
C TRP A 40 11.67 14.23 1.99
N MET A 41 10.91 14.12 3.08
CA MET A 41 11.39 13.46 4.31
C MET A 41 11.61 11.97 4.06
N LYS A 42 10.69 11.32 3.35
CA LYS A 42 10.81 9.90 2.95
C LYS A 42 12.00 9.68 2.02
N CYS A 43 12.22 10.56 1.05
CA CYS A 43 13.42 10.52 0.18
C CYS A 43 14.73 10.66 0.99
N LYS A 44 14.75 11.49 2.01
CA LYS A 44 15.93 11.62 2.88
C LYS A 44 16.23 10.31 3.62
N GLU A 45 15.20 9.70 4.23
CA GLU A 45 15.36 8.43 4.93
C GLU A 45 15.72 7.26 3.99
N MET A 46 15.22 7.27 2.75
CA MET A 46 15.63 6.29 1.72
C MET A 46 17.14 6.38 1.47
N ARG A 47 17.69 7.59 1.34
CA ARG A 47 19.16 7.78 1.16
C ARG A 47 19.96 7.32 2.37
N GLU A 48 19.45 7.52 3.58
CA GLU A 48 20.08 7.02 4.81
C GLU A 48 20.15 5.48 4.84
N ASP A 49 19.21 4.82 4.18
CA ASP A 49 19.18 3.36 3.97
C ASP A 49 19.95 2.91 2.71
N GLY A 50 20.61 3.82 1.99
CA GLY A 50 21.37 3.53 0.76
C GLY A 50 20.47 3.28 -0.46
N ILE A 51 19.30 3.90 -0.47
CA ILE A 51 18.36 3.84 -1.62
C ILE A 51 18.24 5.24 -2.18
N GLU A 52 18.76 5.46 -3.39
CA GLU A 52 18.51 6.70 -4.10
C GLU A 52 17.08 6.66 -4.67
N PRO A 53 16.25 7.69 -4.39
CA PRO A 53 14.88 7.71 -4.90
C PRO A 53 14.79 7.62 -6.44
N GLN A 54 15.85 7.99 -7.16
CA GLN A 54 15.96 7.84 -8.61
C GLN A 54 16.11 6.38 -9.08
N GLU A 55 16.42 5.45 -8.18
CA GLU A 55 16.47 4.02 -8.46
C GLU A 55 15.09 3.35 -8.46
N ILE A 56 14.03 4.10 -8.13
CA ILE A 56 12.66 3.58 -8.14
C ILE A 56 12.20 3.45 -9.60
N ASP A 57 11.85 2.24 -10.00
CA ASP A 57 11.37 1.91 -11.35
C ASP A 57 9.84 1.95 -11.43
N VAL A 58 9.17 1.50 -10.35
CA VAL A 58 7.73 1.27 -10.31
C VAL A 58 7.11 1.90 -9.05
N LEU A 59 5.98 2.56 -9.25
CA LEU A 59 5.12 3.09 -8.21
C LEU A 59 3.83 2.27 -8.15
N LEU A 60 3.53 1.72 -6.99
CA LEU A 60 2.30 1.01 -6.68
C LEU A 60 1.55 1.74 -5.57
N ILE A 61 0.24 1.52 -5.50
CA ILE A 61 -0.60 1.95 -4.37
C ILE A 61 -1.45 0.79 -3.90
N THR A 62 -1.74 0.76 -2.61
CA THR A 62 -2.69 -0.22 -2.06
C THR A 62 -4.13 0.19 -2.38
N HIS A 63 -4.43 1.48 -2.41
CA HIS A 63 -5.72 2.03 -2.81
C HIS A 63 -5.58 3.54 -3.12
N SER A 64 -6.67 4.16 -3.57
CA SER A 64 -6.62 5.52 -4.13
C SER A 64 -6.97 6.63 -3.13
N HIS A 65 -6.92 6.40 -1.83
CA HIS A 65 -7.01 7.50 -0.87
C HIS A 65 -5.79 8.43 -0.96
N PRO A 66 -5.97 9.74 -0.74
CA PRO A 66 -4.91 10.73 -0.95
C PRO A 66 -3.65 10.50 -0.15
N ASP A 67 -3.78 10.06 1.08
CA ASP A 67 -2.70 9.76 2.00
C ASP A 67 -1.78 8.60 1.55
N HIS A 68 -2.26 7.79 0.60
CA HIS A 68 -1.47 6.74 -0.05
C HIS A 68 -0.92 7.16 -1.41
N CYS A 69 -1.63 8.02 -2.17
CA CYS A 69 -1.36 8.25 -3.57
C CYS A 69 -0.95 9.69 -3.96
N ASP A 70 -1.07 10.69 -3.05
CA ASP A 70 -0.87 12.10 -3.40
C ASP A 70 0.55 12.40 -3.91
N ALA A 71 1.57 11.72 -3.42
CA ALA A 71 2.95 11.90 -3.86
C ALA A 71 3.32 11.14 -5.14
N LEU A 72 2.42 10.37 -5.78
CA LEU A 72 2.71 9.61 -7.00
C LEU A 72 3.33 10.48 -8.09
N SER A 73 2.75 11.66 -8.37
CA SER A 73 3.24 12.56 -9.41
C SER A 73 4.64 13.12 -9.11
N ILE A 74 4.99 13.28 -7.82
CA ILE A 74 6.31 13.74 -7.39
C ILE A 74 7.34 12.65 -7.68
N PHE A 75 7.12 11.43 -7.18
CA PHE A 75 8.03 10.31 -7.38
C PHE A 75 8.14 9.93 -8.87
N LYS A 76 7.02 9.89 -9.60
CA LYS A 76 7.04 9.65 -11.05
C LYS A 76 7.98 10.61 -11.77
N LYS A 77 7.85 11.91 -11.50
CA LYS A 77 8.69 12.93 -12.14
C LYS A 77 10.15 12.86 -11.68
N TYR A 78 10.38 12.61 -10.39
CA TYR A 78 11.71 12.65 -9.80
C TYR A 78 12.54 11.41 -10.14
N ALA A 79 11.93 10.23 -10.13
CA ALA A 79 12.58 8.96 -10.42
C ALA A 79 12.45 8.53 -11.89
N ASN A 80 11.62 9.19 -12.69
CA ASN A 80 11.18 8.71 -14.01
C ASN A 80 10.53 7.31 -13.94
N ALA A 81 9.84 7.03 -12.80
CA ALA A 81 9.20 5.76 -12.51
C ALA A 81 7.85 5.62 -13.23
N SER A 82 7.42 4.39 -13.46
CA SER A 82 6.10 4.08 -14.02
C SER A 82 5.07 3.86 -12.92
N ILE A 83 3.90 4.49 -13.02
CA ILE A 83 2.74 4.18 -12.17
C ILE A 83 2.08 2.93 -12.71
N CYS A 84 2.10 1.85 -11.91
CA CYS A 84 1.48 0.58 -12.25
C CYS A 84 0.28 0.34 -11.33
N LEU A 85 -0.90 0.11 -11.90
CA LEU A 85 -2.15 -0.07 -11.15
C LEU A 85 -2.78 -1.43 -11.43
N HIS A 86 -3.44 -1.99 -10.44
CA HIS A 86 -4.37 -3.09 -10.65
C HIS A 86 -5.58 -2.59 -11.46
N SER A 87 -6.27 -3.48 -12.19
CA SER A 87 -7.41 -3.11 -13.03
C SER A 87 -8.52 -2.40 -12.25
N SER A 88 -8.83 -2.83 -11.02
CA SER A 88 -9.80 -2.15 -10.16
C SER A 88 -9.36 -0.72 -9.80
N GLN A 89 -8.06 -0.50 -9.58
CA GLN A 89 -7.55 0.84 -9.30
C GLN A 89 -7.66 1.75 -10.52
N ALA A 90 -7.37 1.23 -11.71
CA ALA A 90 -7.54 1.99 -12.95
C ALA A 90 -9.00 2.40 -13.19
N GLU A 91 -9.95 1.58 -12.76
CA GLU A 91 -11.38 1.87 -12.84
C GLU A 91 -11.83 2.92 -11.81
N TRP A 92 -11.41 2.80 -10.56
CA TRP A 92 -11.95 3.54 -9.43
C TRP A 92 -11.11 4.73 -8.97
N ALA A 93 -9.80 4.78 -9.28
CA ALA A 93 -8.86 5.75 -8.71
C ALA A 93 -9.31 7.21 -8.85
N SER A 94 -9.79 7.62 -10.03
CA SER A 94 -10.25 8.99 -10.24
C SER A 94 -11.45 9.34 -9.37
N THR A 95 -12.42 8.43 -9.27
CA THR A 95 -13.65 8.62 -8.49
C THR A 95 -13.36 8.68 -6.99
N ILE A 96 -12.57 7.75 -6.48
CA ILE A 96 -12.19 7.69 -5.06
C ILE A 96 -11.36 8.92 -4.69
N SER A 97 -10.35 9.24 -5.49
CA SER A 97 -9.50 10.41 -5.25
C SER A 97 -10.31 11.70 -5.21
N GLU A 98 -11.21 11.93 -6.18
CA GLU A 98 -12.03 13.13 -6.21
C GLU A 98 -12.91 13.27 -4.97
N VAL A 99 -13.61 12.18 -4.59
CA VAL A 99 -14.48 12.19 -3.41
C VAL A 99 -13.67 12.38 -2.13
N SER A 100 -12.58 11.68 -1.98
CA SER A 100 -11.72 11.77 -0.78
C SER A 100 -11.08 13.15 -0.63
N TYR A 101 -10.59 13.74 -1.71
CA TYR A 101 -10.02 15.09 -1.66
C TYR A 101 -11.05 16.15 -1.26
N ARG A 102 -12.34 15.97 -1.58
CA ARG A 102 -13.41 16.87 -1.11
C ARG A 102 -13.55 16.83 0.42
N PHE A 103 -13.36 15.68 1.05
CA PHE A 103 -13.40 15.54 2.51
C PHE A 103 -12.19 16.18 3.19
N LEU A 104 -11.02 16.13 2.55
CA LEU A 104 -9.77 16.68 3.09
C LEU A 104 -9.59 18.17 2.80
N GLY A 105 -10.46 18.79 1.98
CA GLY A 105 -10.34 20.17 1.55
C GLY A 105 -9.13 20.44 0.62
N VAL A 106 -8.51 19.40 0.08
CA VAL A 106 -7.36 19.46 -0.83
C VAL A 106 -7.83 19.27 -2.26
N LYS A 107 -7.28 20.05 -3.18
CA LYS A 107 -7.62 19.93 -4.61
C LYS A 107 -7.23 18.54 -5.13
N PRO A 108 -8.15 17.84 -5.83
CA PRO A 108 -7.85 16.55 -6.42
C PRO A 108 -6.61 16.57 -7.32
N ARG A 109 -5.77 15.58 -7.19
CA ARG A 109 -4.63 15.33 -8.09
C ARG A 109 -4.95 14.16 -8.97
N ASP A 110 -4.98 14.40 -10.28
CA ASP A 110 -5.14 13.33 -11.24
C ASP A 110 -3.85 12.54 -11.38
N PHE A 111 -3.95 11.24 -11.29
CA PHE A 111 -2.92 10.32 -11.71
C PHE A 111 -3.53 9.24 -12.61
N LYS A 112 -2.73 8.73 -13.52
CA LYS A 112 -3.14 7.68 -14.44
C LYS A 112 -2.10 6.58 -14.41
N ALA A 113 -2.56 5.34 -14.58
CA ALA A 113 -1.67 4.23 -14.83
C ALA A 113 -0.88 4.45 -16.11
N ASP A 114 0.42 4.21 -16.04
CA ASP A 114 1.24 4.02 -17.23
C ASP A 114 1.13 2.56 -17.71
N ILE A 115 0.96 1.64 -16.75
CA ILE A 115 0.87 0.20 -16.99
C ILE A 115 -0.24 -0.38 -16.10
N ILE A 116 -1.06 -1.26 -16.65
CA ILE A 116 -1.94 -2.14 -15.86
C ILE A 116 -1.15 -3.38 -15.47
N LEU A 117 -1.16 -3.71 -14.18
CA LEU A 117 -0.45 -4.87 -13.65
C LEU A 117 -0.94 -6.16 -14.31
N ASP A 118 0.00 -6.96 -14.77
CA ASP A 118 -0.20 -8.29 -15.31
C ASP A 118 0.67 -9.33 -14.55
N ASP A 119 0.43 -10.59 -14.82
CA ASP A 119 1.16 -11.70 -14.20
C ASP A 119 2.67 -11.68 -14.53
N LEU A 120 3.05 -11.15 -15.68
CA LEU A 120 4.45 -11.10 -16.08
C LEU A 120 5.22 -10.07 -15.28
N LEU A 121 4.64 -8.87 -15.10
CA LEU A 121 5.26 -7.79 -14.33
C LEU A 121 5.31 -8.13 -12.84
N THR A 122 4.23 -8.68 -12.28
CA THR A 122 4.18 -9.08 -10.87
C THR A 122 5.19 -10.17 -10.55
N LYS A 123 5.38 -11.15 -11.44
CA LYS A 123 6.45 -12.16 -11.32
C LYS A 123 7.85 -11.56 -11.35
N LYS A 124 8.11 -10.58 -12.21
CA LYS A 124 9.41 -9.88 -12.26
C LYS A 124 9.68 -9.11 -10.96
N MET A 125 8.64 -8.53 -10.35
CA MET A 125 8.72 -7.87 -9.05
C MET A 125 8.72 -8.84 -7.85
N ARG A 126 8.56 -10.16 -8.09
CA ARG A 126 8.47 -11.23 -7.08
C ARG A 126 7.37 -10.99 -6.04
N LEU A 127 6.25 -10.43 -6.46
CA LEU A 127 5.08 -10.19 -5.62
C LEU A 127 3.81 -10.70 -6.27
N SER A 128 2.80 -10.95 -5.46
CA SER A 128 1.43 -11.23 -5.88
C SER A 128 0.54 -10.07 -5.49
N VAL A 129 -0.39 -9.71 -6.36
CA VAL A 129 -1.41 -8.69 -6.10
C VAL A 129 -2.73 -9.39 -5.79
N LEU A 130 -3.33 -9.02 -4.66
CA LEU A 130 -4.56 -9.60 -4.16
C LEU A 130 -5.61 -8.48 -4.09
N HIS A 131 -6.64 -8.53 -4.91
CA HIS A 131 -7.75 -7.59 -4.81
C HIS A 131 -8.51 -7.81 -3.50
N THR A 132 -8.52 -6.82 -2.61
CA THR A 132 -9.07 -6.89 -1.25
C THR A 132 -10.06 -5.74 -1.00
N PRO A 133 -11.20 -5.71 -1.74
CA PRO A 133 -12.18 -4.66 -1.58
C PRO A 133 -12.80 -4.66 -0.19
N GLY A 134 -13.33 -3.50 0.21
CA GLY A 134 -14.07 -3.33 1.45
C GLY A 134 -13.80 -1.99 2.11
N HIS A 135 -12.55 -1.60 2.38
CA HIS A 135 -12.20 -0.24 2.76
C HIS A 135 -12.48 0.73 1.59
N THR A 136 -11.99 0.35 0.42
CA THR A 136 -12.39 0.91 -0.88
C THR A 136 -12.59 -0.21 -1.91
N PRO A 137 -13.35 0.00 -3.00
CA PRO A 137 -13.54 -1.02 -4.03
C PRO A 137 -12.26 -1.33 -4.82
N ASP A 138 -11.26 -0.45 -4.79
CA ASP A 138 -9.98 -0.58 -5.48
C ASP A 138 -8.84 -1.08 -4.58
N SER A 139 -9.12 -1.38 -3.31
CA SER A 139 -8.10 -1.86 -2.37
C SER A 139 -7.45 -3.16 -2.83
N VAL A 140 -6.12 -3.20 -2.73
CA VAL A 140 -5.30 -4.38 -2.99
C VAL A 140 -4.29 -4.59 -1.87
N CYS A 141 -3.93 -5.85 -1.62
CA CYS A 141 -2.77 -6.22 -0.82
C CYS A 141 -1.66 -6.72 -1.74
N PHE A 142 -0.41 -6.52 -1.32
CA PHE A 142 0.77 -7.07 -2.00
C PHE A 142 1.41 -8.14 -1.13
N TYR A 143 1.55 -9.35 -1.66
CA TYR A 143 2.16 -10.47 -0.95
C TYR A 143 3.50 -10.85 -1.59
N LEU A 144 4.55 -10.90 -0.78
CA LEU A 144 5.89 -11.35 -1.16
C LEU A 144 6.12 -12.76 -0.58
N PRO A 145 5.86 -13.81 -1.37
CA PRO A 145 5.89 -15.18 -0.84
C PRO A 145 7.28 -15.62 -0.36
N GLU A 146 8.35 -15.17 -1.03
CA GLU A 146 9.74 -15.51 -0.64
C GLU A 146 10.12 -14.94 0.73
N ASN A 147 9.53 -13.83 1.14
CA ASN A 147 9.80 -13.16 2.41
C ASN A 147 8.70 -13.41 3.45
N ALA A 148 7.60 -14.07 3.09
CA ALA A 148 6.37 -14.18 3.89
C ALA A 148 5.89 -12.81 4.40
N VAL A 149 5.93 -11.78 3.54
CA VAL A 149 5.54 -10.39 3.84
C VAL A 149 4.23 -10.07 3.16
N LEU A 150 3.29 -9.48 3.91
CA LEU A 150 2.01 -8.98 3.39
C LEU A 150 1.88 -7.49 3.67
N LEU A 151 1.79 -6.69 2.60
CA LEU A 151 1.44 -5.28 2.66
C LEU A 151 -0.07 -5.15 2.49
N THR A 152 -0.75 -4.59 3.48
CA THR A 152 -2.21 -4.64 3.56
C THR A 152 -2.90 -3.31 3.26
N GLY A 153 -2.12 -2.22 3.13
CA GLY A 153 -2.74 -0.89 3.10
C GLY A 153 -3.71 -0.75 4.26
N ASP A 154 -4.91 -0.28 3.95
CA ASP A 154 -5.96 -0.07 4.94
C ASP A 154 -6.97 -1.24 5.04
N THR A 155 -6.59 -2.43 4.57
CA THR A 155 -7.40 -3.63 4.78
C THR A 155 -7.27 -4.16 6.22
N VAL A 156 -6.03 -4.26 6.73
CA VAL A 156 -5.71 -4.80 8.06
C VAL A 156 -4.60 -3.99 8.72
N PHE A 157 -4.78 -3.69 10.02
CA PHE A 157 -3.80 -3.06 10.90
C PHE A 157 -3.42 -3.97 12.08
N GLU A 158 -2.50 -3.51 12.91
CA GLU A 158 -2.28 -4.12 14.23
C GLU A 158 -3.55 -3.93 15.08
N ARG A 159 -4.29 -5.02 15.32
CA ARG A 159 -5.55 -5.05 16.09
C ARG A 159 -6.63 -4.10 15.57
N GLY A 160 -6.69 -3.86 14.28
CA GLY A 160 -7.69 -3.01 13.64
C GLY A 160 -7.93 -3.38 12.18
N ILE A 161 -9.03 -2.91 11.65
CA ILE A 161 -9.45 -3.06 10.25
C ILE A 161 -9.69 -1.69 9.62
N GLY A 162 -9.66 -1.64 8.30
CA GLY A 162 -10.02 -0.45 7.55
C GLY A 162 -11.45 -0.01 7.82
N ARG A 163 -11.69 1.30 7.79
CA ARG A 163 -13.03 1.86 7.94
C ARG A 163 -13.88 1.52 6.73
N THR A 164 -15.13 1.16 6.97
CA THR A 164 -16.13 0.87 5.93
C THR A 164 -17.29 1.88 5.94
N ASP A 165 -17.28 2.81 6.90
CA ASP A 165 -18.26 3.89 7.05
C ASP A 165 -17.95 5.13 6.17
N MET A 166 -16.89 5.07 5.38
CA MET A 166 -16.52 6.08 4.39
C MET A 166 -17.21 5.80 3.04
N PRO A 167 -17.28 6.79 2.13
CA PRO A 167 -17.82 6.57 0.79
C PRO A 167 -17.15 5.37 0.11
N PHE A 168 -17.99 4.50 -0.47
CA PHE A 168 -17.59 3.25 -1.15
C PHE A 168 -17.11 2.12 -0.22
N GLY A 169 -17.15 2.30 1.11
CA GLY A 169 -16.84 1.23 2.07
C GLY A 169 -17.91 0.14 2.08
N ASP A 170 -17.48 -1.12 2.26
CA ASP A 170 -18.32 -2.31 2.30
C ASP A 170 -17.75 -3.30 3.33
N GLU A 171 -18.48 -3.48 4.44
CA GLU A 171 -18.04 -4.31 5.57
C GLU A 171 -18.01 -5.80 5.23
N ASP A 172 -19.00 -6.29 4.48
CA ASP A 172 -19.06 -7.69 4.06
C ASP A 172 -17.92 -8.03 3.10
N ALA A 173 -17.61 -7.12 2.17
CA ALA A 173 -16.49 -7.26 1.26
C ALA A 173 -15.14 -7.21 2.03
N LEU A 174 -15.00 -6.33 3.03
CA LEU A 174 -13.80 -6.25 3.87
C LEU A 174 -13.59 -7.54 4.64
N LYS A 175 -14.65 -8.08 5.27
CA LYS A 175 -14.62 -9.35 5.99
C LYS A 175 -14.14 -10.49 5.09
N ALA A 176 -14.76 -10.65 3.91
CA ALA A 176 -14.39 -11.68 2.94
C ALA A 176 -12.93 -11.51 2.46
N SER A 177 -12.47 -10.28 2.29
CA SER A 177 -11.08 -9.97 1.95
C SER A 177 -10.11 -10.41 3.05
N ILE A 178 -10.41 -10.09 4.31
CA ILE A 178 -9.60 -10.47 5.48
C ILE A 178 -9.57 -12.00 5.65
N GLU A 179 -10.71 -12.68 5.54
CA GLU A 179 -10.78 -14.15 5.58
C GLU A 179 -9.83 -14.78 4.54
N ARG A 180 -9.85 -14.28 3.32
CA ARG A 180 -9.00 -14.80 2.24
C ARG A 180 -7.51 -14.59 2.49
N ILE A 181 -7.09 -13.39 2.94
CA ILE A 181 -5.66 -13.11 3.17
C ILE A 181 -5.15 -13.74 4.47
N SER A 182 -6.02 -14.05 5.44
CA SER A 182 -5.64 -14.74 6.68
C SER A 182 -5.17 -16.19 6.45
N ALA A 183 -5.52 -16.78 5.30
CA ALA A 183 -5.08 -18.11 4.90
C ALA A 183 -3.63 -18.16 4.36
N LEU A 184 -2.99 -17.02 4.14
CA LEU A 184 -1.62 -16.94 3.66
C LEU A 184 -0.61 -17.24 4.77
N ASP A 185 0.56 -17.77 4.40
CA ASP A 185 1.69 -17.87 5.32
C ASP A 185 2.40 -16.52 5.45
N VAL A 186 2.05 -15.76 6.47
CA VAL A 186 2.59 -14.41 6.70
C VAL A 186 3.42 -14.38 7.98
N GLU A 187 4.66 -13.92 7.86
CA GLU A 187 5.55 -13.66 9.00
C GLU A 187 5.59 -12.17 9.36
N ILE A 188 5.44 -11.29 8.36
CA ILE A 188 5.50 -9.85 8.57
C ILE A 188 4.29 -9.21 7.88
N LEU A 189 3.48 -8.49 8.66
CA LEU A 189 2.35 -7.73 8.18
C LEU A 189 2.69 -6.24 8.23
N LEU A 190 2.51 -5.56 7.10
CA LEU A 190 2.89 -4.19 6.84
C LEU A 190 1.64 -3.37 6.49
N PRO A 191 0.98 -2.71 7.47
CA PRO A 191 -0.23 -1.94 7.25
C PRO A 191 0.05 -0.54 6.69
N GLY A 192 -0.98 0.09 6.12
CA GLY A 192 -0.92 1.46 5.63
C GLY A 192 -0.67 2.49 6.73
N HIS A 193 -1.13 2.21 7.95
CA HIS A 193 -0.94 3.08 9.12
C HIS A 193 -0.51 2.32 10.36
N GLY A 194 0.12 3.03 11.31
CA GLY A 194 0.51 2.48 12.59
C GLY A 194 1.70 1.56 12.53
N ASN A 195 1.70 0.54 13.39
CA ASN A 195 2.83 -0.36 13.58
C ASN A 195 2.76 -1.57 12.67
N ILE A 196 3.91 -2.12 12.36
CA ILE A 196 4.09 -3.41 11.68
C ILE A 196 3.97 -4.56 12.68
N VAL A 197 3.44 -5.72 12.24
CA VAL A 197 3.38 -6.93 13.07
C VAL A 197 4.40 -7.93 12.57
N LYS A 198 5.31 -8.39 13.45
CA LYS A 198 6.39 -9.34 13.12
C LYS A 198 6.28 -10.63 13.93
N GLY A 199 6.36 -11.75 13.26
CA GLY A 199 6.32 -13.11 13.76
C GLY A 199 5.02 -13.80 13.40
N ARG A 200 5.12 -15.03 12.84
CA ARG A 200 3.96 -15.81 12.35
C ARG A 200 2.85 -15.95 13.38
N ASP A 201 3.21 -16.25 14.64
CA ASP A 201 2.21 -16.44 15.68
C ASP A 201 1.47 -15.13 15.99
N LYS A 202 2.20 -14.00 16.07
CA LYS A 202 1.58 -12.68 16.28
C LYS A 202 0.69 -12.26 15.14
N VAL A 203 1.07 -12.56 13.89
CA VAL A 203 0.24 -12.28 12.71
C VAL A 203 -1.02 -13.14 12.74
N ARG A 204 -0.91 -14.44 13.08
CA ARG A 204 -2.07 -15.32 13.24
C ARG A 204 -3.01 -14.87 14.36
N GLU A 205 -2.45 -14.48 15.52
CA GLU A 205 -3.21 -13.92 16.64
C GLU A 205 -3.91 -12.62 16.23
N ASN A 206 -3.23 -11.77 15.45
CA ASN A 206 -3.82 -10.55 14.91
C ASN A 206 -5.03 -10.87 14.02
N PHE A 207 -4.90 -11.75 13.03
CA PHE A 207 -6.02 -12.16 12.19
C PHE A 207 -7.15 -12.80 13.00
N ALA A 208 -6.84 -13.69 13.96
CA ALA A 208 -7.85 -14.28 14.84
C ALA A 208 -8.61 -13.22 15.65
N PHE A 209 -7.91 -12.19 16.15
CA PHE A 209 -8.54 -11.07 16.83
C PHE A 209 -9.47 -10.30 15.88
N LEU A 210 -9.03 -9.99 14.65
CA LEU A 210 -9.80 -9.20 13.70
C LEU A 210 -11.10 -9.89 13.29
N MET A 211 -11.10 -11.21 13.16
CA MET A 211 -12.31 -11.98 12.85
C MET A 211 -13.40 -11.90 13.93
N ASN A 212 -13.06 -11.47 15.15
CA ASN A 212 -14.04 -11.23 16.20
C ASN A 212 -14.60 -9.78 16.20
N LEU A 213 -14.14 -8.92 15.28
CA LEU A 213 -14.67 -7.55 15.15
C LEU A 213 -15.94 -7.49 14.30
N PHE A 214 -16.21 -8.54 13.53
CA PHE A 214 -17.40 -8.73 12.71
C PHE A 214 -18.42 -9.61 13.48
#